data_23fe0e591ac09f13ad379ffc4c3a279b
#
_entry.id   23fe0e591ac09f13ad379ffc4c3a279b
#
_cell.length_a   1.000
_cell.length_b   1.000
_cell.length_c   1.000
_cell.angle_alpha   90.00
_cell.angle_beta   90.00
_cell.angle_gamma   90.00
#
_symmetry.space_group_name_H-M   'P 1'
#
loop_
_entity.id
_entity.type
_entity.pdbx_description
1 polymer ?
#
loop_
_entity_poly.entity_id
_entity_poly.type
_entity_poly.pdbx_seq_one_letter_code
_entity_poly.pdbx_strand_id
1 'polypeptide(L)'
;MKRLGPAPLIDPTARVERCGLGRYTEVGARTTLIETELGDYSYIVNDSDVIYSRIGKFCSIAAHVRINPGDHPMWRVSQSHFTYRASAYLAGEQDEAEFLDWRRSRAVSIGHDVWIGHGALILAGRTVGTGAVIAAGAVVTKDVAPYRVVAGVPAKIVKPRFPADIARRLEALAWWDWEHDKLRAALADFRALRPDAFLEKYGR
;
A
#
# COMPACT_ATOMS: atom_id res chain seq x y z
N MET A 1 -25.75 7.15 2.71
CA MET A 1 -24.56 6.67 1.99
C MET A 1 -23.36 7.51 2.44
N LYS A 2 -22.27 6.88 2.82
CA LYS A 2 -21.02 7.55 3.25
C LYS A 2 -20.41 8.28 2.05
N ARG A 3 -20.07 9.57 2.21
CA ARG A 3 -19.46 10.39 1.15
C ARG A 3 -18.05 10.79 1.59
N LEU A 4 -17.06 10.45 0.77
CA LEU A 4 -15.68 10.91 0.97
C LEU A 4 -15.54 12.36 0.50
N GLY A 5 -14.63 13.11 1.10
CA GLY A 5 -14.33 14.50 0.84
C GLY A 5 -12.83 14.79 0.84
N PRO A 6 -12.44 16.09 0.70
CA PRO A 6 -11.03 16.47 0.75
C PRO A 6 -10.32 16.09 2.06
N ALA A 7 -11.05 16.04 3.18
CA ALA A 7 -10.52 15.57 4.45
C ALA A 7 -10.56 14.03 4.51
N PRO A 8 -9.52 13.38 5.06
CA PRO A 8 -9.51 11.94 5.32
C PRO A 8 -10.67 11.52 6.22
N LEU A 9 -11.26 10.37 5.94
CA LEU A 9 -12.29 9.76 6.77
C LEU A 9 -11.67 8.61 7.57
N ILE A 10 -11.56 8.80 8.87
CA ILE A 10 -10.92 7.85 9.77
C ILE A 10 -11.98 7.30 10.73
N ASP A 11 -12.11 5.97 10.81
CA ASP A 11 -12.99 5.34 11.79
C ASP A 11 -12.48 5.64 13.21
N PRO A 12 -13.36 5.96 14.18
CA PRO A 12 -12.96 6.27 15.56
C PRO A 12 -12.19 5.16 16.28
N THR A 13 -12.30 3.91 15.81
CA THR A 13 -11.57 2.76 16.36
C THR A 13 -10.21 2.50 15.67
N ALA A 14 -9.89 3.25 14.64
CA ALA A 14 -8.60 3.16 13.96
C ALA A 14 -7.51 3.90 14.76
N ARG A 15 -6.30 3.35 14.72
CA ARG A 15 -5.10 3.95 15.29
C ARG A 15 -4.23 4.51 14.18
N VAL A 16 -4.10 5.83 14.10
CA VAL A 16 -3.31 6.51 13.06
C VAL A 16 -2.25 7.37 13.73
N GLU A 17 -0.97 7.01 13.58
CA GLU A 17 0.15 7.66 14.26
C GLU A 17 1.24 8.06 13.26
N ARG A 18 1.61 9.36 13.25
CA ARG A 18 2.66 9.93 12.39
C ARG A 18 2.48 9.59 10.92
N CYS A 19 1.23 9.72 10.42
CA CYS A 19 0.85 9.37 9.05
C CYS A 19 0.49 10.62 8.24
N GLY A 20 0.82 10.60 6.94
CA GLY A 20 0.30 11.51 5.94
C GLY A 20 -0.87 10.87 5.20
N LEU A 21 -2.06 11.47 5.26
CA LEU A 21 -3.24 10.98 4.56
C LEU A 21 -3.69 11.99 3.51
N GLY A 22 -3.85 11.53 2.27
CA GLY A 22 -4.31 12.33 1.15
C GLY A 22 -5.80 12.64 1.18
N ARG A 23 -6.26 13.37 0.16
CA ARG A 23 -7.67 13.73 -0.01
C ARG A 23 -8.50 12.52 -0.43
N TYR A 24 -9.77 12.49 -0.02
CA TYR A 24 -10.71 11.41 -0.38
C TYR A 24 -10.25 10.03 0.07
N THR A 25 -9.45 9.95 1.14
CA THR A 25 -8.97 8.69 1.73
C THR A 25 -9.90 8.18 2.81
N GLU A 26 -9.87 6.88 3.04
CA GLU A 26 -10.64 6.22 4.10
C GLU A 26 -9.78 5.21 4.86
N VAL A 27 -9.85 5.25 6.20
CA VAL A 27 -9.25 4.25 7.10
C VAL A 27 -10.37 3.60 7.90
N GLY A 28 -10.56 2.30 7.67
CA GLY A 28 -11.63 1.52 8.28
C GLY A 28 -11.39 1.14 9.75
N ALA A 29 -12.43 0.58 10.35
CA ALA A 29 -12.45 0.24 11.78
C ALA A 29 -11.30 -0.70 12.20
N ARG A 30 -10.75 -0.48 13.41
CA ARG A 30 -9.68 -1.30 14.02
C ARG A 30 -8.43 -1.46 13.16
N THR A 31 -8.21 -0.53 12.23
CA THR A 31 -7.02 -0.48 11.38
C THR A 31 -5.92 0.32 12.08
N THR A 32 -4.70 -0.20 12.05
CA THR A 32 -3.51 0.50 12.58
C THR A 32 -2.65 1.01 11.43
N LEU A 33 -2.38 2.30 11.40
CA LEU A 33 -1.41 2.93 10.53
C LEU A 33 -0.33 3.63 11.37
N ILE A 34 0.92 3.29 11.15
CA ILE A 34 2.05 3.93 11.86
C ILE A 34 3.12 4.33 10.84
N GLU A 35 3.56 5.59 10.88
CA GLU A 35 4.61 6.14 10.02
C GLU A 35 4.37 5.75 8.55
N THR A 36 3.14 6.01 8.06
CA THR A 36 2.66 5.58 6.75
C THR A 36 2.08 6.75 5.98
N GLU A 37 2.39 6.82 4.69
CA GLU A 37 1.78 7.75 3.74
C GLU A 37 0.70 7.01 2.92
N LEU A 38 -0.50 7.56 2.83
CA LEU A 38 -1.62 7.07 2.04
C LEU A 38 -2.05 8.14 1.03
N GLY A 39 -1.84 7.89 -0.25
CA GLY A 39 -2.13 8.83 -1.33
C GLY A 39 -3.63 9.04 -1.57
N ASP A 40 -3.96 10.12 -2.27
CA ASP A 40 -5.33 10.53 -2.58
C ASP A 40 -6.17 9.38 -3.14
N TYR A 41 -7.46 9.35 -2.80
CA TYR A 41 -8.47 8.36 -3.26
C TYR A 41 -8.17 6.91 -2.86
N SER A 42 -7.20 6.66 -2.00
CA SER A 42 -6.91 5.32 -1.49
C SER A 42 -7.73 5.01 -0.25
N TYR A 43 -8.04 3.74 -0.04
CA TYR A 43 -8.73 3.30 1.17
C TYR A 43 -8.17 1.99 1.72
N ILE A 44 -8.31 1.82 3.03
CA ILE A 44 -7.99 0.61 3.76
C ILE A 44 -9.22 0.19 4.54
N VAL A 45 -9.69 -1.03 4.29
CA VAL A 45 -10.84 -1.61 5.01
C VAL A 45 -10.41 -2.00 6.42
N ASN A 46 -11.35 -2.45 7.22
CA ASN A 46 -11.17 -2.78 8.64
C ASN A 46 -10.09 -3.85 8.95
N ASP A 47 -9.64 -3.88 10.22
CA ASP A 47 -8.78 -4.92 10.79
C ASP A 47 -7.45 -5.11 10.05
N SER A 48 -6.89 -4.04 9.51
CA SER A 48 -5.62 -4.05 8.79
C SER A 48 -4.51 -3.40 9.62
N ASP A 49 -3.26 -3.77 9.35
CA ASP A 49 -2.11 -3.25 10.09
C ASP A 49 -0.97 -2.90 9.12
N VAL A 50 -0.59 -1.63 9.08
CA VAL A 50 0.37 -1.06 8.13
C VAL A 50 1.37 -0.18 8.86
N ILE A 51 2.66 -0.49 8.71
CA ILE A 51 3.72 0.31 9.29
C ILE A 51 4.80 0.65 8.26
N TYR A 52 5.48 1.80 8.41
CA TYR A 52 6.62 2.20 7.59
C TYR A 52 6.36 2.02 6.09
N SER A 53 5.28 2.57 5.57
CA SER A 53 4.86 2.31 4.20
C SER A 53 4.52 3.59 3.44
N ARG A 54 4.78 3.60 2.14
CA ARG A 54 4.32 4.63 1.21
C ARG A 54 3.36 4.00 0.23
N ILE A 55 2.11 4.45 0.27
CA ILE A 55 1.03 3.92 -0.56
C ILE A 55 0.58 5.03 -1.52
N GLY A 56 0.59 4.73 -2.80
CA GLY A 56 0.20 5.67 -3.85
C GLY A 56 -1.30 5.99 -3.84
N LYS A 57 -1.75 6.66 -4.89
CA LYS A 57 -3.14 7.10 -5.08
C LYS A 57 -4.00 5.98 -5.65
N PHE A 58 -5.31 6.03 -5.39
CA PHE A 58 -6.32 5.10 -5.91
C PHE A 58 -6.09 3.63 -5.52
N CYS A 59 -5.40 3.37 -4.43
CA CYS A 59 -5.18 2.02 -3.93
C CYS A 59 -6.43 1.50 -3.19
N SER A 60 -6.80 0.26 -3.50
CA SER A 60 -7.91 -0.46 -2.86
C SER A 60 -7.34 -1.57 -1.99
N ILE A 61 -7.38 -1.39 -0.66
CA ILE A 61 -6.81 -2.33 0.30
C ILE A 61 -7.94 -2.95 1.12
N ALA A 62 -8.11 -4.26 0.95
CA ALA A 62 -9.17 -5.01 1.60
C ALA A 62 -8.90 -5.20 3.11
N ALA A 63 -9.82 -5.85 3.81
CA ALA A 63 -9.70 -6.11 5.24
C ALA A 63 -8.63 -7.17 5.57
N HIS A 64 -8.14 -7.14 6.82
CA HIS A 64 -7.17 -8.08 7.38
C HIS A 64 -5.83 -8.13 6.62
N VAL A 65 -5.45 -7.03 5.98
CA VAL A 65 -4.18 -6.91 5.27
C VAL A 65 -3.07 -6.52 6.24
N ARG A 66 -1.91 -7.18 6.11
CA ARG A 66 -0.70 -6.80 6.83
C ARG A 66 0.35 -6.26 5.85
N ILE A 67 0.76 -5.00 6.02
CA ILE A 67 1.84 -4.40 5.23
C ILE A 67 2.98 -4.04 6.16
N ASN A 68 4.18 -4.55 5.84
CA ASN A 68 5.39 -4.39 6.61
C ASN A 68 5.23 -4.88 8.07
N PRO A 69 5.27 -6.18 8.33
CA PRO A 69 5.20 -6.72 9.70
C PRO A 69 6.42 -6.33 10.55
N GLY A 70 7.46 -5.75 9.93
CA GLY A 70 8.75 -5.50 10.52
C GLY A 70 9.63 -6.75 10.52
N ASP A 71 10.93 -6.55 10.78
CA ASP A 71 11.92 -7.61 10.83
C ASP A 71 12.55 -7.71 12.23
N HIS A 72 13.14 -8.87 12.54
CA HIS A 72 13.97 -9.12 13.71
C HIS A 72 15.45 -9.26 13.31
N PRO A 73 16.43 -8.98 14.20
CA PRO A 73 17.85 -9.03 13.90
C PRO A 73 18.37 -10.48 13.85
N MET A 74 18.06 -11.21 12.78
CA MET A 74 18.40 -12.63 12.61
C MET A 74 19.92 -12.91 12.60
N TRP A 75 20.75 -11.89 12.42
CA TRP A 75 22.22 -11.98 12.44
C TRP A 75 22.83 -11.89 13.83
N ARG A 76 22.02 -11.67 14.89
CA ARG A 76 22.47 -11.58 16.29
C ARG A 76 22.33 -12.92 17.00
N VAL A 77 23.04 -13.06 18.12
CA VAL A 77 22.89 -14.20 19.03
C VAL A 77 21.45 -14.39 19.47
N SER A 78 20.72 -13.28 19.67
CA SER A 78 19.29 -13.29 19.94
C SER A 78 18.56 -12.30 19.04
N GLN A 79 17.48 -12.75 18.43
CA GLN A 79 16.57 -11.90 17.68
C GLN A 79 15.45 -11.28 18.54
N SER A 80 15.49 -11.50 19.85
CA SER A 80 14.45 -11.02 20.78
C SER A 80 14.45 -9.50 20.93
N HIS A 81 13.27 -8.97 21.26
CA HIS A 81 13.03 -7.55 21.54
C HIS A 81 13.99 -6.97 22.58
N PHE A 82 14.39 -7.73 23.57
CA PHE A 82 15.25 -7.21 24.64
C PHE A 82 16.58 -6.65 24.12
N THR A 83 17.03 -7.09 22.93
CA THR A 83 18.27 -6.60 22.31
C THR A 83 18.16 -5.21 21.70
N TYR A 84 16.95 -4.71 21.43
CA TYR A 84 16.73 -3.41 20.79
C TYR A 84 15.58 -2.58 21.40
N ARG A 85 14.83 -3.18 22.33
CA ARG A 85 13.85 -2.48 23.20
C ARG A 85 14.24 -2.73 24.66
N ALA A 86 15.52 -2.50 24.96
CA ALA A 86 16.10 -2.84 26.24
C ALA A 86 15.45 -2.07 27.41
N SER A 87 15.00 -0.85 27.19
CA SER A 87 14.29 -0.05 28.18
C SER A 87 13.04 -0.73 28.76
N ALA A 88 12.39 -1.59 27.98
CA ALA A 88 11.21 -2.34 28.43
C ALA A 88 11.53 -3.52 29.36
N TYR A 89 12.80 -3.93 29.43
CA TYR A 89 13.23 -5.14 30.15
C TYR A 89 14.25 -4.87 31.24
N LEU A 90 15.14 -3.89 31.03
CA LEU A 90 16.31 -3.64 31.86
C LEU A 90 16.30 -2.19 32.34
N ALA A 91 16.17 -2.00 33.65
CA ALA A 91 16.17 -0.67 34.24
C ALA A 91 17.49 0.07 33.96
N GLY A 92 17.37 1.30 33.43
CA GLY A 92 18.51 2.16 33.08
C GLY A 92 19.04 1.98 31.66
N GLU A 93 18.58 0.96 30.93
CA GLU A 93 18.96 0.76 29.52
C GLU A 93 18.05 1.58 28.58
N GLN A 94 18.60 1.87 27.40
CA GLN A 94 17.87 2.59 26.34
C GLN A 94 17.60 1.65 25.16
N ASP A 95 16.57 2.00 24.38
CA ASP A 95 16.29 1.33 23.12
C ASP A 95 17.36 1.65 22.07
N GLU A 96 17.66 0.68 21.22
CA GLU A 96 18.67 0.80 20.17
C GLU A 96 18.09 1.54 18.95
N ALA A 97 18.40 2.83 18.83
CA ALA A 97 17.91 3.70 17.78
C ALA A 97 18.34 3.20 16.38
N GLU A 98 19.59 2.76 16.22
CA GLU A 98 20.13 2.31 14.93
C GLU A 98 19.35 1.11 14.36
N PHE A 99 18.97 0.15 15.17
CA PHE A 99 18.14 -0.98 14.72
C PHE A 99 16.73 -0.54 14.36
N LEU A 100 16.14 0.36 15.13
CA LEU A 100 14.82 0.90 14.83
C LEU A 100 14.82 1.70 13.52
N ASP A 101 15.87 2.45 13.24
CA ASP A 101 16.06 3.19 11.99
C ASP A 101 16.28 2.24 10.81
N TRP A 102 17.04 1.17 11.00
CA TRP A 102 17.17 0.11 10.00
C TRP A 102 15.81 -0.51 9.66
N ARG A 103 14.92 -0.75 10.64
CA ARG A 103 13.56 -1.23 10.36
C ARG A 103 12.75 -0.22 9.53
N ARG A 104 12.89 1.09 9.82
CA ARG A 104 12.24 2.17 9.05
C ARG A 104 12.78 2.23 7.62
N SER A 105 14.07 2.04 7.43
CA SER A 105 14.69 2.03 6.09
C SER A 105 14.16 0.92 5.19
N ARG A 106 13.58 -0.14 5.78
CA ARG A 106 12.94 -1.24 5.07
C ARG A 106 11.45 -0.96 4.80
N ALA A 107 11.14 0.26 4.43
CA ALA A 107 9.80 0.67 4.08
C ALA A 107 9.23 -0.15 2.91
N VAL A 108 7.93 -0.36 2.90
CA VAL A 108 7.20 -0.91 1.76
C VAL A 108 6.73 0.25 0.89
N SER A 109 6.97 0.13 -0.42
CA SER A 109 6.50 1.10 -1.41
C SER A 109 5.43 0.47 -2.30
N ILE A 110 4.26 1.10 -2.36
CA ILE A 110 3.13 0.66 -3.19
C ILE A 110 2.79 1.79 -4.17
N GLY A 111 2.79 1.47 -5.46
CA GLY A 111 2.44 2.41 -6.53
C GLY A 111 0.97 2.82 -6.51
N HIS A 112 0.50 3.36 -7.61
CA HIS A 112 -0.88 3.85 -7.79
C HIS A 112 -1.80 2.74 -8.33
N ASP A 113 -3.10 2.85 -8.11
CA ASP A 113 -4.11 1.91 -8.66
C ASP A 113 -3.82 0.43 -8.31
N VAL A 114 -3.27 0.19 -7.12
CA VAL A 114 -2.97 -1.16 -6.65
C VAL A 114 -4.18 -1.72 -5.90
N TRP A 115 -4.53 -2.97 -6.22
CA TRP A 115 -5.53 -3.71 -5.46
C TRP A 115 -4.86 -4.78 -4.60
N ILE A 116 -5.08 -4.71 -3.28
CA ILE A 116 -4.61 -5.69 -2.31
C ILE A 116 -5.81 -6.42 -1.73
N GLY A 117 -5.88 -7.72 -2.03
CA GLY A 117 -6.96 -8.61 -1.62
C GLY A 117 -6.94 -8.92 -0.12
N HIS A 118 -8.08 -9.38 0.38
CA HIS A 118 -8.31 -9.72 1.78
C HIS A 118 -7.24 -10.66 2.34
N GLY A 119 -6.74 -10.36 3.54
CA GLY A 119 -5.77 -11.20 4.25
C GLY A 119 -4.39 -11.30 3.61
N ALA A 120 -4.06 -10.45 2.63
CA ALA A 120 -2.73 -10.46 2.02
C ALA A 120 -1.67 -9.91 2.99
N LEU A 121 -0.44 -10.45 2.86
CA LEU A 121 0.73 -10.03 3.63
C LEU A 121 1.83 -9.53 2.69
N ILE A 122 2.35 -8.33 2.91
CA ILE A 122 3.50 -7.77 2.18
C ILE A 122 4.66 -7.61 3.14
N LEU A 123 5.77 -8.33 2.91
CA LEU A 123 6.95 -8.28 3.77
C LEU A 123 7.68 -6.94 3.67
N ALA A 124 8.47 -6.64 4.70
CA ALA A 124 9.29 -5.43 4.80
C ALA A 124 10.22 -5.25 3.59
N GLY A 125 10.43 -4.00 3.17
CA GLY A 125 11.33 -3.63 2.08
C GLY A 125 10.89 -4.08 0.69
N ARG A 126 9.60 -4.34 0.48
CA ARG A 126 9.06 -4.73 -0.84
C ARG A 126 8.50 -3.55 -1.59
N THR A 127 8.61 -3.64 -2.91
CA THR A 127 7.97 -2.70 -3.84
C THR A 127 6.86 -3.41 -4.59
N VAL A 128 5.68 -2.78 -4.64
CA VAL A 128 4.54 -3.21 -5.45
C VAL A 128 4.27 -2.14 -6.50
N GLY A 129 4.47 -2.46 -7.76
CA GLY A 129 4.34 -1.53 -8.88
C GLY A 129 2.90 -1.08 -9.13
N THR A 130 2.76 0.07 -9.76
CA THR A 130 1.48 0.68 -10.17
C THR A 130 0.60 -0.32 -10.91
N GLY A 131 -0.69 -0.31 -10.59
CA GLY A 131 -1.67 -1.16 -11.24
C GLY A 131 -1.57 -2.65 -10.90
N ALA A 132 -0.70 -3.07 -9.97
CA ALA A 132 -0.60 -4.47 -9.57
C ALA A 132 -1.83 -4.94 -8.79
N VAL A 133 -2.05 -6.24 -8.83
CA VAL A 133 -3.09 -6.92 -8.04
C VAL A 133 -2.43 -8.00 -7.18
N ILE A 134 -2.61 -7.87 -5.87
CA ILE A 134 -2.21 -8.87 -4.88
C ILE A 134 -3.47 -9.65 -4.51
N ALA A 135 -3.54 -10.92 -4.88
CA ALA A 135 -4.71 -11.74 -4.58
C ALA A 135 -4.92 -11.95 -3.08
N ALA A 136 -6.15 -12.27 -2.70
CA ALA A 136 -6.48 -12.56 -1.31
C ALA A 136 -5.60 -13.68 -0.73
N GLY A 137 -5.14 -13.50 0.53
CA GLY A 137 -4.28 -14.45 1.23
C GLY A 137 -2.86 -14.60 0.67
N ALA A 138 -2.45 -13.79 -0.30
CA ALA A 138 -1.11 -13.88 -0.88
C ALA A 138 -0.04 -13.35 0.08
N VAL A 139 1.13 -14.01 0.12
CA VAL A 139 2.30 -13.57 0.89
C VAL A 139 3.38 -13.06 -0.07
N VAL A 140 3.51 -11.75 -0.16
CA VAL A 140 4.46 -11.08 -1.06
C VAL A 140 5.85 -11.03 -0.42
N THR A 141 6.74 -11.88 -0.91
CA THR A 141 8.13 -12.02 -0.43
C THR A 141 9.17 -11.39 -1.38
N LYS A 142 8.76 -10.97 -2.58
CA LYS A 142 9.58 -10.32 -3.62
C LYS A 142 8.83 -9.15 -4.20
N ASP A 143 9.56 -8.25 -4.85
CA ASP A 143 8.97 -7.10 -5.52
C ASP A 143 8.01 -7.55 -6.64
N VAL A 144 6.94 -6.79 -6.82
CA VAL A 144 5.91 -7.03 -7.82
C VAL A 144 5.98 -5.93 -8.87
N ALA A 145 6.25 -6.30 -10.12
CA ALA A 145 6.31 -5.34 -11.22
C ALA A 145 4.93 -4.71 -11.51
N PRO A 146 4.89 -3.53 -12.13
CA PRO A 146 3.64 -2.87 -12.51
C PRO A 146 2.70 -3.77 -13.32
N TYR A 147 1.40 -3.60 -13.09
CA TYR A 147 0.32 -4.31 -13.81
C TYR A 147 0.44 -5.84 -13.78
N ARG A 148 1.07 -6.41 -12.75
CA ARG A 148 1.09 -7.86 -12.53
C ARG A 148 0.01 -8.28 -11.54
N VAL A 149 -0.57 -9.44 -11.79
CA VAL A 149 -1.42 -10.16 -10.84
C VAL A 149 -0.58 -11.24 -10.19
N VAL A 150 -0.48 -11.22 -8.87
CA VAL A 150 0.26 -12.22 -8.08
C VAL A 150 -0.66 -12.91 -7.08
N ALA A 151 -0.41 -14.18 -6.79
CA ALA A 151 -1.19 -14.99 -5.85
C ALA A 151 -0.34 -16.06 -5.18
N GLY A 152 -0.81 -16.58 -4.04
CA GLY A 152 -0.25 -17.75 -3.34
C GLY A 152 0.75 -17.40 -2.23
N VAL A 153 1.29 -18.45 -1.61
CA VAL A 153 2.25 -18.41 -0.48
C VAL A 153 3.43 -19.31 -0.82
N PRO A 154 4.61 -18.75 -1.16
CA PRO A 154 4.85 -17.35 -1.47
C PRO A 154 4.16 -16.89 -2.77
N ALA A 155 3.87 -15.60 -2.88
CA ALA A 155 3.20 -15.04 -4.05
C ALA A 155 4.04 -15.20 -5.32
N LYS A 156 3.39 -15.67 -6.39
CA LYS A 156 3.97 -15.84 -7.73
C LYS A 156 3.12 -15.10 -8.75
N ILE A 157 3.74 -14.70 -9.87
CA ILE A 157 3.03 -14.07 -10.99
C ILE A 157 2.05 -15.08 -11.59
N VAL A 158 0.78 -14.68 -11.67
CA VAL A 158 -0.30 -15.42 -12.31
C VAL A 158 -0.44 -14.98 -13.77
N LYS A 159 -0.52 -13.66 -14.01
CA LYS A 159 -0.68 -13.06 -15.34
C LYS A 159 -0.40 -11.56 -15.31
N PRO A 160 -0.16 -10.92 -16.44
CA PRO A 160 -0.29 -9.48 -16.57
C PRO A 160 -1.78 -9.06 -16.56
N ARG A 161 -2.07 -7.82 -16.11
CA ARG A 161 -3.42 -7.21 -16.28
C ARG A 161 -3.67 -6.83 -17.73
N PHE A 162 -2.64 -6.31 -18.40
CA PHE A 162 -2.68 -5.78 -19.76
C PHE A 162 -1.45 -6.21 -20.55
N PRO A 163 -1.47 -6.16 -21.89
CA PRO A 163 -0.28 -6.22 -22.73
C PRO A 163 0.74 -5.16 -22.29
N ALA A 164 2.03 -5.44 -22.50
CA ALA A 164 3.12 -4.61 -21.97
C ALA A 164 3.14 -3.19 -22.52
N ASP A 165 2.73 -2.97 -23.76
CA ASP A 165 2.61 -1.66 -24.39
C ASP A 165 1.47 -0.84 -23.78
N ILE A 166 0.32 -1.43 -23.52
CA ILE A 166 -0.81 -0.79 -22.82
C ILE A 166 -0.40 -0.41 -21.39
N ALA A 167 0.25 -1.31 -20.67
CA ALA A 167 0.73 -1.02 -19.32
C ALA A 167 1.66 0.20 -19.28
N ARG A 168 2.68 0.24 -20.15
CA ARG A 168 3.61 1.38 -20.26
C ARG A 168 2.90 2.69 -20.60
N ARG A 169 1.94 2.67 -21.53
CA ARG A 169 1.17 3.86 -21.93
C ARG A 169 0.27 4.36 -20.80
N LEU A 170 -0.32 3.46 -20.00
CA LEU A 170 -1.09 3.84 -18.81
C LEU A 170 -0.19 4.47 -17.73
N GLU A 171 1.03 3.94 -17.53
CA GLU A 171 2.02 4.55 -16.63
C GLU A 171 2.42 5.94 -17.10
N ALA A 172 2.69 6.11 -18.39
CA ALA A 172 3.04 7.41 -18.99
C ALA A 172 1.89 8.43 -18.91
N LEU A 173 0.64 7.99 -19.06
CA LEU A 173 -0.55 8.84 -18.93
C LEU A 173 -0.72 9.38 -17.51
N ALA A 174 -0.31 8.62 -16.50
CA ALA A 174 -0.39 8.96 -15.08
C ALA A 174 -1.74 9.57 -14.67
N TRP A 175 -2.85 8.95 -15.09
CA TRP A 175 -4.21 9.45 -14.86
C TRP A 175 -4.54 9.68 -13.37
N TRP A 176 -3.86 9.03 -12.47
CA TRP A 176 -3.99 9.23 -11.01
C TRP A 176 -3.51 10.60 -10.53
N ASP A 177 -2.81 11.35 -11.38
CA ASP A 177 -2.40 12.74 -11.11
C ASP A 177 -3.35 13.78 -11.70
N TRP A 178 -4.46 13.34 -12.31
CA TRP A 178 -5.46 14.26 -12.82
C TRP A 178 -6.22 14.96 -11.69
N GLU A 179 -6.54 16.24 -11.93
CA GLU A 179 -7.36 17.01 -11.00
C GLU A 179 -8.77 16.41 -10.89
N HIS A 180 -9.43 16.66 -9.75
CA HIS A 180 -10.73 16.10 -9.41
C HIS A 180 -11.79 16.34 -10.50
N ASP A 181 -11.84 17.54 -11.07
CA ASP A 181 -12.82 17.88 -12.12
C ASP A 181 -12.53 17.12 -13.43
N LYS A 182 -11.26 16.91 -13.79
CA LYS A 182 -10.87 16.07 -14.93
C LYS A 182 -11.25 14.60 -14.71
N LEU A 183 -11.03 14.07 -13.52
CA LEU A 183 -11.48 12.72 -13.15
C LEU A 183 -13.00 12.58 -13.26
N ARG A 184 -13.74 13.58 -12.76
CA ARG A 184 -15.19 13.65 -12.85
C ARG A 184 -15.68 13.69 -14.30
N ALA A 185 -15.08 14.51 -15.14
CA ALA A 185 -15.42 14.62 -16.56
C ALA A 185 -15.15 13.32 -17.33
N ALA A 186 -14.07 12.60 -16.98
CA ALA A 186 -13.66 11.35 -17.61
C ALA A 186 -14.38 10.10 -17.04
N LEU A 187 -15.20 10.22 -16.00
CA LEU A 187 -15.77 9.07 -15.28
C LEU A 187 -16.55 8.10 -16.18
N ALA A 188 -17.32 8.64 -17.14
CA ALA A 188 -18.06 7.80 -18.09
C ALA A 188 -17.13 6.97 -18.97
N ASP A 189 -16.00 7.54 -19.40
CA ASP A 189 -14.99 6.86 -20.20
C ASP A 189 -14.22 5.79 -19.40
N PHE A 190 -13.86 6.08 -18.14
CA PHE A 190 -13.29 5.06 -17.24
C PHE A 190 -14.18 3.83 -17.10
N ARG A 191 -15.51 4.00 -17.18
CA ARG A 191 -16.48 2.91 -17.05
C ARG A 191 -16.74 2.16 -18.33
N ALA A 192 -16.68 2.85 -19.48
CA ALA A 192 -17.17 2.34 -20.75
C ALA A 192 -16.03 1.91 -21.71
N LEU A 193 -14.88 2.59 -21.67
CA LEU A 193 -13.82 2.35 -22.64
C LEU A 193 -12.88 1.22 -22.20
N ARG A 194 -12.44 0.45 -23.18
CA ARG A 194 -11.31 -0.46 -23.00
C ARG A 194 -10.01 0.37 -22.90
N PRO A 195 -8.93 -0.17 -22.29
CA PRO A 195 -7.69 0.58 -22.07
C PRO A 195 -7.06 1.16 -23.34
N ASP A 196 -7.14 0.47 -24.47
CA ASP A 196 -6.66 0.93 -25.77
C ASP A 196 -7.42 2.18 -26.24
N ALA A 197 -8.76 2.13 -26.27
CA ALA A 197 -9.61 3.25 -26.64
C ALA A 197 -9.48 4.43 -25.64
N PHE A 198 -9.32 4.16 -24.38
CA PHE A 198 -9.05 5.19 -23.37
C PHE A 198 -7.73 5.91 -23.65
N LEU A 199 -6.68 5.15 -23.96
CA LEU A 199 -5.36 5.69 -24.31
C LEU A 199 -5.35 6.46 -25.64
N GLU A 200 -6.18 6.10 -26.60
CA GLU A 200 -6.35 6.88 -27.84
C GLU A 200 -6.98 8.25 -27.56
N LYS A 201 -7.94 8.29 -26.64
CA LYS A 201 -8.63 9.54 -26.26
C LYS A 201 -7.79 10.46 -25.38
N TYR A 202 -7.04 9.93 -24.43
CA TYR A 202 -6.39 10.70 -23.37
C TYR A 202 -4.85 10.65 -23.39
N GLY A 203 -4.25 9.75 -24.13
CA GLY A 203 -2.80 9.52 -24.16
C GLY A 203 -2.00 10.32 -25.21
N ARG A 204 -2.57 11.43 -25.70
CA ARG A 204 -1.92 12.32 -26.69
C ARG A 204 -1.04 13.36 -26.03
#